data_fe076e91aaf987ca53fa49e631eff9d2
#
_entry.id   fe076e91aaf987ca53fa49e631eff9d2
#
_cell.length_a   1.000
_cell.length_b   1.000
_cell.length_c   1.000
_cell.angle_alpha   90.00
_cell.angle_beta   90.00
_cell.angle_gamma   90.00
#
_symmetry.space_group_name_H-M   'P 1'
#
loop_
_entity.id
_entity.type
_entity.pdbx_description
1 polymer ?
#
loop_
_entity_poly.entity_id
_entity_poly.type
_entity_poly.pdbx_seq_one_letter_code
_entity_poly.pdbx_strand_id
1 'polypeptide(L)'
;MMMYDVLRKNFGRTVGVLVILVCFFAACLNGMKAYAAEGDNETAVDADSFKNERVLNLKCESFHEKEIVLKWDEVKNAEKYEIWKLNNTTNGYDKVDETDKETYKFEGLDRGQKLSILVRAYITVSDEKVYCLFSDMLPCATIPENVSGLSVTKTTATSVTLTWNLLSPDCSYKITRCAEGSTLYEDVATVTGNSYTDAKASPATPYTYKIYACIPGTDAKSALETSVITCTAPVAAYIKQFKGGSYRARIRWNKITAGDGYILYIRDAFGQLVEAARIDNIEATEYIHTGLVNDAVYRYMIIAYKIYNGVEYKAEESNEITVTVVGNVVTQSKAAVYSKISKLKKSKVYKKYTDFSKALNLGKSYVIPGIKSTNNTGFESTKMISQAICFAGNYLLISAYDGVSEETSVVYVMNKKTRKYICTLSLPDYYHAGGMAFDGTNIWVSTGKAVSCFTIVDVEEAVKSGQDSYPVLYKATCPVKTQASFVTYYKKKLWIGEHNETSSTRMYSYKITGKNGSSPTLTKDGSMKIPSRTQDVLFLGNGQMIVSCSNQVSAKKSKYYISQLMLYKPDWKSKGSSVKAGKCAGIITMPPMTEGIAYKSGYLYVSFESAAISGCSRKMDRICALKYSKIKWK
;
A
#
# COMPACT_ATOMS: atom_id res chain seq x y z
N MET A 1 3.08 -11.27 29.29
CA MET A 1 2.72 -12.23 30.31
C MET A 1 2.62 -11.45 31.61
N MET A 2 1.52 -11.48 32.29
CA MET A 2 1.04 -10.59 33.37
C MET A 2 0.43 -9.26 32.87
N MET A 3 -0.85 -9.31 32.56
CA MET A 3 -1.90 -8.33 32.84
C MET A 3 -3.18 -8.69 32.06
N TYR A 4 -3.71 -9.89 32.29
CA TYR A 4 -4.98 -10.37 31.67
C TYR A 4 -5.75 -11.27 32.63
N ASP A 5 -5.83 -10.87 33.90
CA ASP A 5 -6.61 -11.59 34.91
C ASP A 5 -7.10 -10.68 36.03
N VAL A 6 -7.90 -9.67 35.71
CA VAL A 6 -8.75 -8.97 36.69
C VAL A 6 -9.91 -8.29 35.95
N LEU A 7 -10.87 -9.00 35.42
CA LEU A 7 -12.22 -8.50 35.10
C LEU A 7 -13.17 -9.66 34.70
N ARG A 8 -13.23 -10.66 35.57
CA ARG A 8 -14.23 -11.72 35.44
C ARG A 8 -14.73 -12.18 36.81
N LYS A 9 -15.26 -11.22 37.58
CA LYS A 9 -16.15 -11.48 38.74
C LYS A 9 -16.89 -10.17 39.04
N ASN A 10 -18.12 -10.12 38.67
CA ASN A 10 -19.25 -9.33 39.16
C ASN A 10 -20.14 -8.88 37.98
N PHE A 11 -20.98 -9.73 37.51
CA PHE A 11 -22.31 -9.40 36.96
C PHE A 11 -23.04 -10.75 36.72
N GLY A 12 -23.49 -11.31 37.80
CA GLY A 12 -24.35 -12.48 37.80
C GLY A 12 -25.20 -12.49 39.06
N ARG A 13 -26.29 -11.78 39.04
CA ARG A 13 -27.45 -11.92 39.95
C ARG A 13 -28.27 -10.64 39.84
N THR A 14 -29.32 -10.66 39.04
CA THR A 14 -30.62 -10.04 39.26
C THR A 14 -31.38 -9.95 37.94
N VAL A 15 -31.91 -11.04 37.45
CA VAL A 15 -33.16 -11.11 36.65
C VAL A 15 -33.66 -12.54 36.75
N GLY A 16 -34.49 -12.79 37.70
CA GLY A 16 -35.06 -14.08 37.89
C GLY A 16 -35.99 -14.05 39.09
N VAL A 17 -37.13 -13.39 39.00
CA VAL A 17 -38.36 -13.54 39.80
C VAL A 17 -39.33 -12.50 39.28
N LEU A 18 -40.17 -12.82 38.32
CA LEU A 18 -41.52 -12.32 38.17
C LEU A 18 -42.26 -13.00 37.00
N VAL A 19 -42.43 -14.32 37.11
CA VAL A 19 -43.49 -15.05 36.38
C VAL A 19 -43.80 -16.26 37.26
N ILE A 20 -44.78 -16.17 38.09
CA ILE A 20 -45.62 -17.25 38.71
C ILE A 20 -46.40 -16.52 39.82
N LEU A 21 -47.59 -16.09 39.49
CA LEU A 21 -48.69 -15.92 40.46
C LEU A 21 -49.92 -15.34 39.71
N VAL A 22 -50.61 -16.16 38.93
CA VAL A 22 -52.06 -16.08 38.70
C VAL A 22 -52.49 -17.46 38.18
N CYS A 23 -52.68 -18.37 39.06
CA CYS A 23 -53.57 -19.54 38.91
C CYS A 23 -53.87 -20.00 40.32
N PHE A 24 -55.00 -19.68 40.78
CA PHE A 24 -55.77 -20.39 41.83
C PHE A 24 -56.77 -19.40 42.44
N PHE A 25 -57.97 -19.38 41.89
CA PHE A 25 -59.20 -19.19 42.66
C PHE A 25 -60.39 -19.50 41.75
N ALA A 26 -60.78 -20.76 41.70
CA ALA A 26 -62.06 -21.17 41.22
C ALA A 26 -62.39 -22.52 41.89
N ALA A 27 -63.07 -22.47 42.93
CA ALA A 27 -63.98 -23.56 43.33
C ALA A 27 -64.79 -23.16 44.54
N CYS A 28 -66.03 -23.51 44.50
CA CYS A 28 -67.05 -23.52 45.55
C CYS A 28 -68.06 -22.38 45.50
N LEU A 29 -69.20 -22.66 44.86
CA LEU A 29 -70.44 -22.82 45.59
C LEU A 29 -71.52 -23.49 44.74
N ASN A 30 -71.93 -24.62 45.26
CA ASN A 30 -73.01 -25.48 44.79
C ASN A 30 -74.44 -24.93 45.02
N GLY A 31 -75.31 -25.21 44.06
CA GLY A 31 -76.63 -25.72 44.38
C GLY A 31 -77.79 -24.78 44.40
N MET A 32 -78.57 -24.81 43.33
CA MET A 32 -80.00 -25.10 43.48
C MET A 32 -80.64 -25.34 42.11
N LYS A 33 -81.23 -26.51 41.93
CA LYS A 33 -82.12 -26.84 40.81
C LYS A 33 -83.42 -26.15 40.97
N ALA A 34 -83.94 -25.52 39.91
CA ALA A 34 -85.34 -25.31 39.71
C ALA A 34 -85.72 -25.55 38.25
N TYR A 35 -86.65 -26.47 38.05
CA TYR A 35 -87.29 -26.80 36.78
C TYR A 35 -88.15 -25.59 36.32
N ALA A 36 -88.06 -25.20 35.05
CA ALA A 36 -89.08 -24.53 34.32
C ALA A 36 -88.91 -24.65 32.81
N ALA A 37 -89.90 -25.22 32.20
CA ALA A 37 -90.56 -25.10 30.91
C ALA A 37 -89.71 -24.62 29.70
N GLU A 38 -89.69 -25.45 28.65
CA GLU A 38 -89.43 -25.12 27.26
C GLU A 38 -90.35 -24.00 26.79
N GLY A 39 -89.75 -22.92 26.40
CA GLY A 39 -90.36 -21.84 25.64
C GLY A 39 -89.25 -21.27 24.78
N ASP A 40 -89.44 -21.25 23.44
CA ASP A 40 -88.56 -20.61 22.46
C ASP A 40 -88.23 -19.17 22.92
N ASN A 41 -87.08 -18.96 23.46
CA ASN A 41 -86.52 -17.67 23.72
C ASN A 41 -85.39 -17.40 22.74
N GLU A 42 -85.63 -16.65 21.66
CA GLU A 42 -84.60 -15.78 21.12
C GLU A 42 -84.01 -15.04 22.31
N THR A 43 -82.81 -15.39 22.71
CA THR A 43 -82.07 -14.70 23.76
C THR A 43 -81.85 -13.26 23.32
N ALA A 44 -82.72 -12.34 23.89
CA ALA A 44 -82.51 -10.91 23.70
C ALA A 44 -81.01 -10.59 24.01
N VAL A 45 -80.33 -10.03 23.05
CA VAL A 45 -78.89 -9.68 23.20
C VAL A 45 -78.84 -8.65 24.36
N ASP A 46 -78.04 -8.99 25.39
CA ASP A 46 -77.83 -8.06 26.52
C ASP A 46 -77.04 -6.83 26.04
N ALA A 47 -77.70 -5.74 25.82
CA ALA A 47 -77.14 -4.48 25.32
C ALA A 47 -76.07 -3.92 26.25
N ASP A 48 -76.15 -4.15 27.57
CA ASP A 48 -75.12 -3.64 28.49
C ASP A 48 -73.84 -4.52 28.47
N SER A 49 -73.98 -5.79 28.24
CA SER A 49 -72.88 -6.67 28.01
C SER A 49 -72.16 -6.34 26.68
N PHE A 50 -72.92 -6.06 25.62
CA PHE A 50 -72.35 -5.73 24.30
C PHE A 50 -71.59 -4.39 24.32
N LYS A 51 -71.96 -3.40 25.10
CA LYS A 51 -71.18 -2.14 25.25
C LYS A 51 -69.83 -2.32 25.83
N ASN A 52 -69.54 -3.41 26.53
CA ASN A 52 -68.25 -3.73 27.12
C ASN A 52 -67.40 -4.64 26.22
N GLU A 53 -67.96 -5.17 25.14
CA GLU A 53 -67.19 -5.91 24.12
C GLU A 53 -66.29 -4.96 23.37
N ARG A 54 -65.25 -5.48 22.70
CA ARG A 54 -64.30 -4.74 21.89
C ARG A 54 -63.96 -5.53 20.65
N VAL A 55 -63.74 -4.88 19.53
CA VAL A 55 -63.13 -5.50 18.36
C VAL A 55 -61.66 -5.82 18.67
N LEU A 56 -61.32 -7.12 18.64
CA LEU A 56 -59.96 -7.59 18.93
C LEU A 56 -59.26 -8.00 17.66
N ASN A 57 -57.90 -8.07 17.74
CA ASN A 57 -57.02 -8.55 16.70
C ASN A 57 -57.21 -7.84 15.34
N LEU A 58 -57.56 -6.54 15.35
CA LEU A 58 -57.60 -5.74 14.15
C LEU A 58 -56.19 -5.69 13.55
N LYS A 59 -56.04 -6.18 12.33
CA LYS A 59 -54.75 -6.23 11.59
C LYS A 59 -54.94 -5.92 10.12
N CYS A 60 -53.85 -5.52 9.48
CA CYS A 60 -53.72 -5.50 8.02
C CYS A 60 -53.45 -6.93 7.55
N GLU A 61 -54.41 -7.60 6.89
CA GLU A 61 -54.26 -8.96 6.38
C GLU A 61 -53.40 -8.98 5.12
N SER A 62 -53.61 -7.99 4.24
CA SER A 62 -52.77 -7.76 3.07
C SER A 62 -52.79 -6.28 2.68
N PHE A 63 -51.72 -5.85 2.05
CA PHE A 63 -51.59 -4.52 1.48
C PHE A 63 -50.87 -4.59 0.13
N HIS A 64 -51.34 -3.78 -0.81
CA HIS A 64 -50.83 -3.68 -2.16
C HIS A 64 -50.57 -2.20 -2.51
N GLU A 65 -50.33 -1.91 -3.77
CA GLU A 65 -49.99 -0.56 -4.23
C GLU A 65 -51.12 0.45 -4.03
N LYS A 66 -52.40 0.01 -4.13
CA LYS A 66 -53.60 0.89 -4.10
C LYS A 66 -54.72 0.33 -3.26
N GLU A 67 -54.47 -0.73 -2.50
CA GLU A 67 -55.49 -1.36 -1.67
C GLU A 67 -54.92 -1.89 -0.36
N ILE A 68 -55.75 -1.95 0.67
CA ILE A 68 -55.46 -2.52 1.98
C ILE A 68 -56.66 -3.38 2.39
N VAL A 69 -56.39 -4.60 2.81
CA VAL A 69 -57.39 -5.50 3.36
C VAL A 69 -57.20 -5.59 4.87
N LEU A 70 -58.23 -5.23 5.62
CA LEU A 70 -58.27 -5.36 7.06
C LEU A 70 -59.00 -6.63 7.46
N LYS A 71 -58.63 -7.20 8.62
CA LYS A 71 -59.30 -8.32 9.26
C LYS A 71 -59.27 -8.14 10.77
N TRP A 72 -60.32 -8.64 11.42
CA TRP A 72 -60.46 -8.65 12.88
C TRP A 72 -61.24 -9.85 13.33
N ASP A 73 -61.31 -10.07 14.65
CA ASP A 73 -62.07 -11.16 15.21
C ASP A 73 -63.54 -10.80 15.28
N GLU A 74 -64.39 -11.79 15.09
CA GLU A 74 -65.83 -11.66 15.26
C GLU A 74 -66.17 -11.17 16.68
N VAL A 75 -67.04 -10.14 16.77
CA VAL A 75 -67.68 -9.72 18.02
C VAL A 75 -69.04 -10.44 18.11
N LYS A 76 -69.23 -11.23 19.14
CA LYS A 76 -70.43 -12.04 19.31
C LYS A 76 -71.68 -11.18 19.20
N ASN A 77 -72.67 -11.62 18.41
CA ASN A 77 -73.92 -10.94 18.12
C ASN A 77 -73.83 -9.62 17.36
N ALA A 78 -72.64 -9.21 16.86
CA ALA A 78 -72.54 -8.00 16.04
C ALA A 78 -73.38 -8.14 14.78
N GLU A 79 -74.17 -7.11 14.46
CA GLU A 79 -74.89 -7.02 13.20
C GLU A 79 -74.01 -6.48 12.09
N LYS A 80 -73.22 -5.43 12.41
CA LYS A 80 -72.26 -4.81 11.50
C LYS A 80 -71.13 -4.14 12.26
N TYR A 81 -70.07 -3.84 11.50
CA TYR A 81 -68.88 -3.13 11.94
C TYR A 81 -68.77 -1.78 11.24
N GLU A 82 -68.51 -0.71 11.96
CA GLU A 82 -68.19 0.61 11.42
C GLU A 82 -66.67 0.76 11.30
N ILE A 83 -66.22 1.22 10.15
CA ILE A 83 -64.81 1.50 9.85
C ILE A 83 -64.57 2.99 9.98
N TRP A 84 -63.63 3.39 10.83
CA TRP A 84 -63.27 4.76 11.09
C TRP A 84 -61.84 5.02 10.72
N LYS A 85 -61.57 6.15 10.03
CA LYS A 85 -60.24 6.56 9.57
C LYS A 85 -59.89 7.92 10.19
N LEU A 86 -58.62 8.05 10.62
CA LEU A 86 -58.09 9.34 11.11
C LEU A 86 -58.16 10.39 9.99
N ASN A 87 -58.77 11.52 10.31
CA ASN A 87 -58.75 12.71 9.47
C ASN A 87 -57.58 13.61 9.92
N ASN A 88 -56.54 13.69 9.09
CA ASN A 88 -55.35 14.46 9.39
C ASN A 88 -55.58 15.98 9.49
N THR A 89 -56.72 16.48 8.97
CA THR A 89 -57.06 17.91 9.04
C THR A 89 -57.68 18.28 10.38
N THR A 90 -58.61 17.45 10.86
CA THR A 90 -59.36 17.70 12.13
C THR A 90 -58.72 17.02 13.34
N ASN A 91 -57.76 16.13 13.13
CA ASN A 91 -57.18 15.24 14.13
C ASN A 91 -58.20 14.37 14.86
N GLY A 92 -59.39 14.18 14.26
CA GLY A 92 -60.47 13.30 14.70
C GLY A 92 -60.59 12.08 13.78
N TYR A 93 -61.53 11.19 14.10
CA TYR A 93 -61.84 10.04 13.26
C TYR A 93 -63.17 10.23 12.56
N ASP A 94 -63.18 10.01 11.24
CA ASP A 94 -64.39 10.01 10.43
C ASP A 94 -64.84 8.60 10.09
N LYS A 95 -66.13 8.33 10.21
CA LYS A 95 -66.71 7.10 9.71
C LYS A 95 -66.57 7.05 8.17
N VAL A 96 -65.97 5.97 7.68
CA VAL A 96 -65.72 5.77 6.25
C VAL A 96 -66.80 4.90 5.63
N ASP A 97 -67.14 3.80 6.32
CA ASP A 97 -68.05 2.79 5.80
C ASP A 97 -68.53 1.87 6.91
N GLU A 98 -69.43 0.90 6.58
CA GLU A 98 -69.83 -0.18 7.44
C GLU A 98 -69.90 -1.50 6.67
N THR A 99 -69.63 -2.65 7.32
CA THR A 99 -69.61 -4.00 6.75
C THR A 99 -70.26 -4.99 7.72
N ASP A 100 -70.85 -6.05 7.18
CA ASP A 100 -71.34 -7.22 7.92
C ASP A 100 -70.31 -8.34 8.06
N LYS A 101 -69.08 -8.12 7.60
CA LYS A 101 -67.99 -9.09 7.62
C LYS A 101 -66.86 -8.62 8.54
N GLU A 102 -66.09 -9.58 9.04
CA GLU A 102 -64.88 -9.34 9.87
C GLU A 102 -63.69 -8.91 9.01
N THR A 103 -63.95 -8.40 7.81
CA THR A 103 -62.95 -7.91 6.86
C THR A 103 -63.47 -6.65 6.18
N TYR A 104 -62.54 -5.76 5.82
CA TYR A 104 -62.85 -4.58 5.00
C TYR A 104 -61.73 -4.28 4.05
N LYS A 105 -62.07 -3.88 2.80
CA LYS A 105 -61.14 -3.53 1.78
C LYS A 105 -61.21 -2.05 1.44
N PHE A 106 -60.09 -1.36 1.66
CA PHE A 106 -59.89 -0.02 1.08
C PHE A 106 -59.33 -0.18 -0.32
N GLU A 107 -59.92 0.52 -1.29
CA GLU A 107 -59.49 0.57 -2.69
C GLU A 107 -59.26 2.02 -3.14
N GLY A 108 -58.53 2.20 -4.28
CA GLY A 108 -58.29 3.51 -4.89
C GLY A 108 -57.39 4.42 -4.08
N LEU A 109 -56.58 3.85 -3.18
CA LEU A 109 -55.60 4.59 -2.39
C LEU A 109 -54.41 5.01 -3.24
N ASP A 110 -53.72 6.07 -2.80
CA ASP A 110 -52.43 6.42 -3.38
C ASP A 110 -51.31 5.49 -2.88
N ARG A 111 -50.25 5.34 -3.65
CA ARG A 111 -49.04 4.60 -3.21
C ARG A 111 -48.37 5.29 -2.02
N GLY A 112 -48.03 4.51 -1.01
CA GLY A 112 -47.42 5.03 0.21
C GLY A 112 -48.37 5.81 1.10
N GLN A 113 -49.69 5.70 0.87
CA GLN A 113 -50.69 6.36 1.69
C GLN A 113 -50.82 5.69 3.04
N LYS A 114 -50.56 6.41 4.11
CA LYS A 114 -50.70 5.96 5.49
C LYS A 114 -52.11 6.18 5.98
N LEU A 115 -52.66 5.19 6.64
CA LEU A 115 -53.97 5.25 7.30
C LEU A 115 -53.80 4.90 8.79
N SER A 116 -54.68 5.47 9.66
CA SER A 116 -54.85 5.04 11.05
C SER A 116 -56.30 4.68 11.22
N ILE A 117 -56.57 3.44 11.54
CA ILE A 117 -57.92 2.84 11.48
C ILE A 117 -58.38 2.44 12.87
N LEU A 118 -59.66 2.65 13.15
CA LEU A 118 -60.41 2.08 14.25
C LEU A 118 -61.63 1.33 13.69
N VAL A 119 -62.01 0.25 14.32
CA VAL A 119 -63.21 -0.51 14.01
C VAL A 119 -64.02 -0.68 15.29
N ARG A 120 -65.35 -0.57 15.20
CA ARG A 120 -66.27 -0.93 16.26
C ARG A 120 -67.49 -1.67 15.71
N ALA A 121 -68.06 -2.55 16.47
CA ALA A 121 -69.28 -3.26 16.12
C ALA A 121 -70.51 -2.56 16.71
N TYR A 122 -71.64 -2.82 16.13
CA TYR A 122 -72.91 -2.44 16.72
C TYR A 122 -73.98 -3.50 16.55
N ILE A 123 -75.02 -3.45 17.40
CA ILE A 123 -76.26 -4.16 17.29
C ILE A 123 -77.38 -3.14 17.29
N THR A 124 -78.59 -3.48 16.82
CA THR A 124 -79.78 -2.62 16.88
C THR A 124 -80.73 -3.18 17.93
N VAL A 125 -81.02 -2.35 18.89
CA VAL A 125 -82.00 -2.70 19.98
C VAL A 125 -83.08 -1.62 20.02
N SER A 126 -84.34 -1.96 19.79
CA SER A 126 -85.45 -1.01 19.76
C SER A 126 -85.25 0.19 18.82
N ASP A 127 -84.72 -0.09 17.60
CA ASP A 127 -84.38 0.87 16.55
C ASP A 127 -83.23 1.83 16.88
N GLU A 128 -82.48 1.62 17.98
CA GLU A 128 -81.28 2.37 18.33
C GLU A 128 -80.03 1.54 18.20
N LYS A 129 -78.99 2.14 17.66
CA LYS A 129 -77.64 1.47 17.56
C LYS A 129 -76.97 1.48 18.94
N VAL A 130 -76.60 0.30 19.40
CA VAL A 130 -75.76 0.07 20.59
C VAL A 130 -74.38 -0.36 20.12
N TYR A 131 -73.37 0.41 20.49
CA TYR A 131 -71.95 0.20 20.03
C TYR A 131 -71.10 -0.48 21.07
N CYS A 132 -70.23 -1.36 20.63
CA CYS A 132 -69.12 -1.86 21.44
C CYS A 132 -67.99 -0.81 21.52
N LEU A 133 -66.95 -1.11 22.29
CA LEU A 133 -65.73 -0.31 22.34
C LEU A 133 -64.97 -0.41 21.02
N PHE A 134 -64.29 0.67 20.64
CA PHE A 134 -63.39 0.66 19.49
C PHE A 134 -62.25 -0.34 19.68
N SER A 135 -61.76 -0.89 18.58
CA SER A 135 -60.49 -1.59 18.52
C SER A 135 -59.32 -0.73 19.00
N ASP A 136 -58.17 -1.32 19.22
CA ASP A 136 -56.94 -0.55 19.25
C ASP A 136 -56.70 0.06 17.87
N MET A 137 -56.02 1.21 17.85
CA MET A 137 -55.69 1.93 16.62
C MET A 137 -54.66 1.12 15.80
N LEU A 138 -55.01 0.82 14.56
CA LEU A 138 -54.15 0.15 13.61
C LEU A 138 -53.53 1.16 12.64
N PRO A 139 -52.20 1.39 12.67
CA PRO A 139 -51.51 2.05 11.57
C PRO A 139 -51.30 1.07 10.43
N CYS A 140 -51.65 1.42 9.22
CA CYS A 140 -51.45 0.63 8.02
C CYS A 140 -51.12 1.54 6.84
N ALA A 141 -50.54 1.00 5.77
CA ALA A 141 -50.21 1.78 4.57
C ALA A 141 -50.18 0.91 3.33
N THR A 142 -50.40 1.53 2.19
CA THR A 142 -50.11 0.92 0.86
C THR A 142 -48.62 0.85 0.60
N ILE A 143 -48.23 -0.02 -0.34
CA ILE A 143 -46.83 -0.14 -0.80
C ILE A 143 -46.40 1.18 -1.43
N PRO A 144 -45.33 1.83 -0.94
CA PRO A 144 -44.78 3.02 -1.56
C PRO A 144 -44.12 2.72 -2.91
N GLU A 145 -43.87 3.75 -3.70
CA GLU A 145 -43.07 3.63 -4.93
C GLU A 145 -41.63 3.19 -4.64
N ASN A 146 -41.02 2.57 -5.64
CA ASN A 146 -39.60 2.26 -5.57
C ASN A 146 -38.78 3.56 -5.60
N VAL A 147 -37.71 3.59 -4.85
CA VAL A 147 -36.79 4.74 -4.83
C VAL A 147 -36.15 4.89 -6.21
N SER A 148 -36.13 6.09 -6.74
CA SER A 148 -35.51 6.43 -8.03
C SER A 148 -34.47 7.54 -7.88
N GLY A 149 -33.60 7.72 -8.89
CA GLY A 149 -32.58 8.76 -8.90
C GLY A 149 -31.47 8.58 -7.85
N LEU A 150 -31.30 7.36 -7.29
CA LEU A 150 -30.21 7.08 -6.35
C LEU A 150 -28.87 7.31 -7.02
N SER A 151 -28.07 8.18 -6.45
CA SER A 151 -26.74 8.53 -6.92
C SER A 151 -25.78 8.86 -5.79
N VAL A 152 -24.48 8.76 -6.08
CA VAL A 152 -23.41 9.19 -5.19
C VAL A 152 -22.97 10.57 -5.62
N THR A 153 -23.09 11.55 -4.74
CA THR A 153 -22.73 12.94 -5.03
C THR A 153 -21.36 13.34 -4.50
N LYS A 154 -20.86 12.64 -3.48
CA LYS A 154 -19.55 12.90 -2.91
C LYS A 154 -18.99 11.65 -2.25
N THR A 155 -17.68 11.43 -2.43
CA THR A 155 -16.89 10.44 -1.67
C THR A 155 -15.68 11.12 -1.05
N THR A 156 -15.31 10.69 0.15
CA THR A 156 -14.06 11.03 0.83
C THR A 156 -13.38 9.74 1.29
N ALA A 157 -12.31 9.82 2.03
CA ALA A 157 -11.68 8.63 2.61
C ALA A 157 -12.59 7.90 3.62
N THR A 158 -13.51 8.61 4.28
CA THR A 158 -14.32 8.05 5.37
C THR A 158 -15.81 8.26 5.20
N SER A 159 -16.24 8.80 4.08
CA SER A 159 -17.66 9.08 3.85
C SER A 159 -18.11 8.88 2.41
N VAL A 160 -19.40 8.55 2.29
CA VAL A 160 -20.12 8.49 1.02
C VAL A 160 -21.43 9.26 1.18
N THR A 161 -21.70 10.22 0.32
CA THR A 161 -22.97 10.97 0.30
C THR A 161 -23.85 10.46 -0.84
N LEU A 162 -25.03 10.00 -0.46
CA LEU A 162 -26.09 9.51 -1.33
C LEU A 162 -27.19 10.54 -1.47
N THR A 163 -27.81 10.62 -2.65
CA THR A 163 -29.03 11.39 -2.90
C THR A 163 -29.99 10.58 -3.77
N TRP A 164 -31.29 10.86 -3.66
CA TRP A 164 -32.35 10.19 -4.41
C TRP A 164 -33.56 11.12 -4.58
N ASN A 165 -34.53 10.70 -5.39
CA ASN A 165 -35.76 11.45 -5.54
C ASN A 165 -36.66 11.24 -4.32
N LEU A 166 -37.19 12.34 -3.76
CA LEU A 166 -38.13 12.29 -2.66
C LEU A 166 -39.46 11.70 -3.16
N LEU A 167 -40.02 10.78 -2.39
CA LEU A 167 -41.36 10.23 -2.61
C LEU A 167 -42.40 11.02 -1.77
N SER A 168 -43.39 10.36 -1.20
CA SER A 168 -44.33 10.97 -0.28
C SER A 168 -43.63 11.51 0.97
N PRO A 169 -44.12 12.61 1.58
CA PRO A 169 -43.60 13.13 2.85
C PRO A 169 -43.73 12.13 4.01
N ASP A 170 -44.64 11.15 3.91
CA ASP A 170 -44.78 10.09 4.91
C ASP A 170 -43.74 8.97 4.80
N CYS A 171 -42.93 8.96 3.73
CA CYS A 171 -41.91 7.96 3.54
C CYS A 171 -40.66 8.21 4.39
N SER A 172 -40.13 7.15 4.93
CA SER A 172 -38.75 7.06 5.36
C SER A 172 -37.98 6.12 4.46
N TYR A 173 -36.64 6.26 4.44
CA TYR A 173 -35.74 5.51 3.57
C TYR A 173 -34.76 4.72 4.40
N LYS A 174 -34.82 3.41 4.27
CA LYS A 174 -33.85 2.53 4.91
C LYS A 174 -32.67 2.29 3.97
N ILE A 175 -31.48 2.50 4.49
CA ILE A 175 -30.22 2.41 3.74
C ILE A 175 -29.37 1.32 4.35
N THR A 176 -28.88 0.43 3.50
CA THR A 176 -27.93 -0.63 3.86
C THR A 176 -26.68 -0.52 3.00
N ARG A 177 -25.55 -1.01 3.50
CA ARG A 177 -24.31 -1.09 2.73
C ARG A 177 -23.67 -2.46 2.85
N CYS A 178 -22.90 -2.85 1.82
CA CYS A 178 -22.06 -4.03 1.82
C CYS A 178 -20.69 -3.66 1.24
N ALA A 179 -19.61 -3.95 1.96
CA ALA A 179 -18.26 -3.80 1.45
C ALA A 179 -17.95 -4.92 0.42
N GLU A 180 -17.14 -4.62 -0.58
CA GLU A 180 -16.70 -5.60 -1.56
C GLU A 180 -16.02 -6.81 -0.88
N GLY A 181 -16.34 -8.02 -1.37
CA GLY A 181 -15.86 -9.28 -0.76
C GLY A 181 -16.71 -9.77 0.42
N SER A 182 -17.69 -8.99 0.90
CA SER A 182 -18.70 -9.42 1.87
C SER A 182 -20.01 -9.81 1.16
N THR A 183 -20.80 -10.65 1.79
CA THR A 183 -22.18 -10.94 1.37
C THR A 183 -23.21 -10.36 2.35
N LEU A 184 -22.73 -9.78 3.44
CA LEU A 184 -23.57 -9.26 4.52
C LEU A 184 -23.82 -7.76 4.33
N TYR A 185 -25.10 -7.39 4.19
CA TYR A 185 -25.53 -6.00 4.21
C TYR A 185 -25.78 -5.55 5.65
N GLU A 186 -25.21 -4.44 6.04
CA GLU A 186 -25.43 -3.80 7.34
C GLU A 186 -26.36 -2.59 7.22
N ASP A 187 -27.25 -2.44 8.18
CA ASP A 187 -28.11 -1.26 8.28
C ASP A 187 -27.27 -0.05 8.67
N VAL A 188 -27.27 1.01 7.85
CA VAL A 188 -26.48 2.22 8.14
C VAL A 188 -27.35 3.39 8.59
N ALA A 189 -28.58 3.52 8.07
CA ALA A 189 -29.50 4.57 8.49
C ALA A 189 -30.96 4.29 8.10
N THR A 190 -31.86 5.00 8.79
CA THR A 190 -33.23 5.26 8.34
C THR A 190 -33.46 6.76 8.43
N VAL A 191 -33.80 7.40 7.30
CA VAL A 191 -33.94 8.86 7.18
C VAL A 191 -35.25 9.24 6.49
N THR A 192 -35.74 10.49 6.69
CA THR A 192 -36.96 11.00 6.05
C THR A 192 -36.65 11.94 4.87
N GLY A 193 -35.40 12.44 4.74
CA GLY A 193 -35.00 13.30 3.64
C GLY A 193 -34.55 12.50 2.40
N ASN A 194 -34.14 13.22 1.39
CA ASN A 194 -33.65 12.66 0.12
C ASN A 194 -32.11 12.61 0.01
N SER A 195 -31.39 12.70 1.11
CA SER A 195 -29.95 12.65 1.19
C SER A 195 -29.48 12.00 2.48
N TYR A 196 -28.37 11.29 2.39
CA TYR A 196 -27.68 10.69 3.54
C TYR A 196 -26.18 10.67 3.32
N THR A 197 -25.42 10.97 4.37
CA THR A 197 -23.96 10.82 4.37
C THR A 197 -23.56 9.72 5.35
N ASP A 198 -23.07 8.62 4.82
CA ASP A 198 -22.41 7.59 5.61
C ASP A 198 -21.00 8.07 5.95
N ALA A 199 -20.79 8.44 7.22
CA ALA A 199 -19.51 8.94 7.75
C ALA A 199 -18.65 7.84 8.39
N LYS A 200 -19.01 6.57 8.22
CA LYS A 200 -18.31 5.41 8.81
C LYS A 200 -17.74 4.45 7.76
N ALA A 201 -17.57 4.91 6.54
CA ALA A 201 -16.97 4.13 5.49
C ALA A 201 -15.44 4.02 5.69
N SER A 202 -14.84 2.89 5.30
CA SER A 202 -13.40 2.66 5.35
C SER A 202 -12.72 3.24 4.11
N PRO A 203 -11.46 3.73 4.22
CA PRO A 203 -10.74 4.30 3.08
C PRO A 203 -10.46 3.29 1.95
N ALA A 204 -10.45 3.78 0.72
CA ALA A 204 -10.16 3.03 -0.50
C ALA A 204 -10.93 1.71 -0.60
N THR A 205 -12.17 1.70 -0.11
CA THR A 205 -13.01 0.50 -0.02
C THR A 205 -14.22 0.64 -0.93
N PRO A 206 -14.44 -0.32 -1.85
CA PRO A 206 -15.66 -0.37 -2.62
C PRO A 206 -16.86 -0.80 -1.80
N TYR A 207 -18.01 -0.15 -2.03
CA TYR A 207 -19.28 -0.42 -1.37
C TYR A 207 -20.43 -0.52 -2.36
N THR A 208 -21.36 -1.42 -2.09
CA THR A 208 -22.71 -1.40 -2.65
C THR A 208 -23.67 -0.86 -1.60
N TYR A 209 -24.33 0.22 -1.90
CA TYR A 209 -25.45 0.76 -1.10
C TYR A 209 -26.76 0.34 -1.71
N LYS A 210 -27.71 -0.05 -0.85
CA LYS A 210 -29.10 -0.31 -1.21
C LYS A 210 -30.01 0.58 -0.42
N ILE A 211 -31.10 1.01 -1.05
CA ILE A 211 -32.12 1.85 -0.45
C ILE A 211 -33.50 1.36 -0.82
N TYR A 212 -34.41 1.39 0.14
CA TYR A 212 -35.84 1.20 -0.09
C TYR A 212 -36.66 2.16 0.76
N ALA A 213 -37.86 2.51 0.26
CA ALA A 213 -38.81 3.33 1.00
C ALA A 213 -39.64 2.46 1.94
N CYS A 214 -39.99 2.99 3.10
CA CYS A 214 -40.90 2.38 4.06
C CYS A 214 -41.81 3.44 4.72
N ILE A 215 -42.97 3.04 5.19
CA ILE A 215 -43.91 3.92 5.88
C ILE A 215 -43.76 3.67 7.38
N PRO A 216 -43.30 4.67 8.17
CA PRO A 216 -43.05 4.52 9.59
C PRO A 216 -44.26 4.05 10.39
N GLY A 217 -44.06 3.04 11.25
CA GLY A 217 -45.12 2.47 12.09
C GLY A 217 -46.01 1.46 11.37
N THR A 218 -45.63 1.02 10.15
CA THR A 218 -46.34 0.01 9.36
C THR A 218 -45.33 -0.98 8.77
N ASP A 219 -45.80 -2.10 8.21
CA ASP A 219 -44.95 -3.07 7.50
C ASP A 219 -44.79 -2.75 6.01
N ALA A 220 -45.39 -1.68 5.53
CA ALA A 220 -45.36 -1.30 4.12
C ALA A 220 -43.99 -0.76 3.72
N LYS A 221 -43.40 -1.40 2.71
CA LYS A 221 -42.11 -1.01 2.10
C LYS A 221 -42.18 -1.18 0.57
N SER A 222 -41.30 -0.47 -0.14
CA SER A 222 -41.24 -0.56 -1.61
C SER A 222 -40.92 -1.99 -2.05
N ALA A 223 -41.47 -2.37 -3.19
CA ALA A 223 -41.35 -3.73 -3.72
C ALA A 223 -39.91 -4.12 -4.09
N LEU A 224 -39.12 -3.14 -4.55
CA LEU A 224 -37.75 -3.32 -4.97
C LEU A 224 -36.79 -2.41 -4.19
N GLU A 225 -35.60 -2.91 -3.95
CA GLU A 225 -34.45 -2.13 -3.49
C GLU A 225 -33.74 -1.50 -4.69
N THR A 226 -33.36 -0.24 -4.57
CA THR A 226 -32.51 0.43 -5.55
C THR A 226 -31.09 0.42 -5.05
N SER A 227 -30.10 0.16 -5.92
CA SER A 227 -28.71 0.06 -5.53
C SER A 227 -27.79 0.96 -6.32
N VAL A 228 -26.68 1.34 -5.70
CA VAL A 228 -25.56 2.05 -6.34
C VAL A 228 -24.24 1.50 -5.82
N ILE A 229 -23.24 1.41 -6.71
CA ILE A 229 -21.91 0.97 -6.38
C ILE A 229 -20.97 2.17 -6.44
N THR A 230 -20.06 2.26 -5.48
CA THR A 230 -19.05 3.32 -5.39
C THR A 230 -17.82 2.84 -4.66
N CYS A 231 -16.78 3.66 -4.63
CA CYS A 231 -15.59 3.43 -3.80
C CYS A 231 -15.28 4.70 -3.00
N THR A 232 -14.77 4.54 -1.79
CA THR A 232 -14.21 5.66 -1.04
C THR A 232 -12.84 6.03 -1.56
N ALA A 233 -12.44 7.28 -1.40
CA ALA A 233 -11.08 7.73 -1.69
C ALA A 233 -10.06 7.12 -0.70
N PRO A 234 -8.77 7.03 -1.07
CA PRO A 234 -7.71 6.78 -0.12
C PRO A 234 -7.60 7.91 0.93
N VAL A 235 -6.89 7.67 2.02
CA VAL A 235 -6.49 8.76 2.93
C VAL A 235 -5.48 9.68 2.24
N ALA A 236 -5.45 10.95 2.63
CA ALA A 236 -4.48 11.91 2.11
C ALA A 236 -3.05 11.50 2.48
N ALA A 237 -2.14 11.61 1.51
CA ALA A 237 -0.72 11.54 1.77
C ALA A 237 -0.22 12.86 2.38
N TYR A 238 0.96 12.82 3.01
CA TYR A 238 1.63 14.00 3.58
C TYR A 238 3.11 13.97 3.21
N ILE A 239 3.59 15.03 2.53
CA ILE A 239 5.01 15.16 2.19
C ILE A 239 5.78 15.56 3.45
N LYS A 240 6.67 14.68 3.93
CA LYS A 240 7.45 14.84 5.17
C LYS A 240 8.89 15.22 4.95
N GLN A 241 9.47 14.91 3.81
CA GLN A 241 10.85 15.28 3.46
C GLN A 241 10.95 15.62 1.98
N PHE A 242 11.74 16.62 1.67
CA PHE A 242 12.04 17.02 0.30
C PHE A 242 13.42 17.66 0.22
N LYS A 243 14.06 17.53 -0.94
CA LYS A 243 15.38 18.09 -1.16
C LYS A 243 15.60 18.37 -2.65
N GLY A 244 16.01 19.58 -2.99
CA GLY A 244 16.51 19.90 -4.31
C GLY A 244 17.93 19.40 -4.52
N GLY A 245 18.20 18.88 -5.71
CA GLY A 245 19.52 18.47 -6.16
C GLY A 245 19.79 19.01 -7.57
N SER A 246 20.96 18.75 -8.14
CA SER A 246 21.29 19.17 -9.51
C SER A 246 20.39 18.49 -10.52
N TYR A 247 19.59 19.27 -11.26
CA TYR A 247 18.60 18.85 -12.26
C TYR A 247 17.49 17.92 -11.73
N ARG A 248 17.25 17.90 -10.41
CA ARG A 248 16.26 17.01 -9.80
C ARG A 248 15.76 17.47 -8.44
N ALA A 249 14.63 16.88 -8.03
CA ALA A 249 14.07 17.03 -6.70
C ALA A 249 13.71 15.65 -6.14
N ARG A 250 14.01 15.40 -4.88
CA ARG A 250 13.57 14.24 -4.12
C ARG A 250 12.41 14.64 -3.26
N ILE A 251 11.31 13.89 -3.33
CA ILE A 251 10.11 14.09 -2.53
C ILE A 251 9.81 12.77 -1.81
N ARG A 252 9.61 12.84 -0.49
CA ARG A 252 9.25 11.71 0.37
C ARG A 252 7.98 11.98 1.14
N TRP A 253 7.12 11.00 1.24
CA TRP A 253 5.83 11.09 1.95
C TRP A 253 5.61 9.92 2.90
N ASN A 254 4.55 10.00 3.71
CA ASN A 254 4.14 8.89 4.55
C ASN A 254 3.57 7.75 3.70
N LYS A 255 3.82 6.50 4.11
CA LYS A 255 3.09 5.36 3.56
C LYS A 255 1.62 5.46 3.93
N ILE A 256 0.74 5.16 2.98
CA ILE A 256 -0.69 4.90 3.21
C ILE A 256 -0.97 3.42 2.95
N THR A 257 -2.03 2.89 3.57
CA THR A 257 -2.25 1.43 3.63
C THR A 257 -3.19 0.92 2.55
N ALA A 258 -3.95 1.80 1.90
CA ALA A 258 -4.96 1.41 0.91
C ALA A 258 -5.03 2.42 -0.25
N GLY A 259 -5.09 1.89 -1.47
CA GLY A 259 -5.08 2.63 -2.73
C GLY A 259 -4.31 1.86 -3.80
N ASP A 260 -4.15 2.43 -4.98
CA ASP A 260 -3.39 1.81 -6.08
C ASP A 260 -2.06 2.54 -6.33
N GLY A 261 -1.97 3.83 -5.98
CA GLY A 261 -0.76 4.60 -6.18
C GLY A 261 -0.90 6.08 -5.81
N TYR A 262 0.01 6.86 -6.38
CA TYR A 262 0.10 8.31 -6.13
C TYR A 262 0.27 9.07 -7.44
N ILE A 263 -0.23 10.30 -7.45
CA ILE A 263 0.02 11.28 -8.51
C ILE A 263 0.79 12.44 -7.90
N LEU A 264 1.98 12.71 -8.42
CA LEU A 264 2.77 13.87 -8.05
C LEU A 264 2.41 15.04 -8.97
N TYR A 265 2.01 16.15 -8.39
CA TYR A 265 1.69 17.38 -9.12
C TYR A 265 2.75 18.45 -8.89
N ILE A 266 2.94 19.28 -9.90
CA ILE A 266 3.67 20.56 -9.80
C ILE A 266 2.72 21.70 -10.18
N ARG A 267 3.00 22.92 -9.67
CA ARG A 267 2.35 24.12 -10.20
C ARG A 267 3.14 24.66 -11.38
N ASP A 268 2.43 24.93 -12.46
CA ASP A 268 2.97 25.62 -13.62
C ASP A 268 3.17 27.14 -13.36
N ALA A 269 3.61 27.88 -14.37
CA ALA A 269 3.83 29.31 -14.28
C ALA A 269 2.55 30.13 -14.00
N PHE A 270 1.37 29.55 -14.25
CA PHE A 270 0.06 30.16 -14.00
C PHE A 270 -0.54 29.73 -12.67
N GLY A 271 0.18 28.90 -11.89
CA GLY A 271 -0.29 28.36 -10.62
C GLY A 271 -1.23 27.17 -10.73
N GLN A 272 -1.44 26.62 -11.94
CA GLN A 272 -2.27 25.43 -12.14
C GLN A 272 -1.52 24.15 -11.77
N LEU A 273 -2.26 23.17 -11.24
CA LEU A 273 -1.70 21.85 -10.96
C LEU A 273 -1.54 21.05 -12.25
N VAL A 274 -0.33 20.63 -12.53
CA VAL A 274 0.02 19.77 -13.66
C VAL A 274 0.61 18.47 -13.14
N GLU A 275 0.18 17.34 -13.68
CA GLU A 275 0.72 16.02 -13.33
C GLU A 275 2.19 15.95 -13.77
N ALA A 276 3.08 15.78 -12.79
CA ALA A 276 4.52 15.64 -13.01
C ALA A 276 4.91 14.15 -13.11
N ALA A 277 4.23 13.28 -12.37
CA ALA A 277 4.45 11.84 -12.42
C ALA A 277 3.27 11.08 -11.84
N ARG A 278 3.03 9.88 -12.39
CA ARG A 278 2.14 8.86 -11.84
C ARG A 278 2.98 7.70 -11.32
N ILE A 279 2.68 7.27 -10.10
CA ILE A 279 3.40 6.21 -9.40
C ILE A 279 2.39 5.10 -9.08
N ASP A 280 2.29 4.10 -9.94
CA ASP A 280 1.33 2.99 -9.84
C ASP A 280 1.80 1.93 -8.82
N ASN A 281 2.17 2.41 -7.64
CA ASN A 281 2.64 1.59 -6.52
C ASN A 281 2.32 2.28 -5.20
N ILE A 282 1.34 1.77 -4.46
CA ILE A 282 0.93 2.29 -3.16
C ILE A 282 2.02 2.14 -2.08
N GLU A 283 2.94 1.18 -2.26
CA GLU A 283 4.06 0.98 -1.35
C GLU A 283 5.17 2.04 -1.50
N ALA A 284 5.15 2.83 -2.57
CA ALA A 284 6.14 3.88 -2.79
C ALA A 284 6.00 4.98 -1.71
N THR A 285 7.13 5.40 -1.18
CA THR A 285 7.21 6.51 -0.21
C THR A 285 8.18 7.60 -0.65
N GLU A 286 8.70 7.49 -1.88
CA GLU A 286 9.66 8.42 -2.45
C GLU A 286 9.51 8.48 -3.97
N TYR A 287 9.77 9.65 -4.53
CA TYR A 287 9.98 9.87 -5.95
C TYR A 287 11.12 10.86 -6.18
N ILE A 288 11.92 10.62 -7.20
CA ILE A 288 12.96 11.55 -7.67
C ILE A 288 12.53 12.10 -9.02
N HIS A 289 12.08 13.34 -9.03
CA HIS A 289 11.74 14.07 -10.24
C HIS A 289 13.01 14.57 -10.91
N THR A 290 13.29 14.13 -12.11
CA THR A 290 14.50 14.47 -12.91
C THR A 290 14.16 15.40 -14.07
N GLY A 291 15.19 15.92 -14.75
CA GLY A 291 15.00 16.80 -15.90
C GLY A 291 14.59 18.24 -15.52
N LEU A 292 14.74 18.61 -14.27
CA LEU A 292 14.43 19.94 -13.77
C LEU A 292 15.50 20.95 -14.15
N VAL A 293 15.15 22.25 -14.14
CA VAL A 293 16.09 23.33 -14.40
C VAL A 293 16.79 23.70 -13.10
N ASN A 294 18.13 23.77 -13.13
CA ASN A 294 18.90 24.25 -11.99
C ASN A 294 18.54 25.70 -11.64
N ASP A 295 18.59 25.99 -10.36
CA ASP A 295 18.26 27.29 -9.75
C ASP A 295 16.78 27.71 -9.89
N ALA A 296 15.95 26.84 -10.47
CA ALA A 296 14.50 27.01 -10.52
C ALA A 296 13.81 26.53 -9.24
N VAL A 297 12.62 27.08 -8.98
CA VAL A 297 11.78 26.74 -7.83
C VAL A 297 10.55 26.01 -8.32
N TYR A 298 10.26 24.84 -7.72
CA TYR A 298 9.11 24.02 -8.01
C TYR A 298 8.25 23.84 -6.77
N ARG A 299 6.93 23.88 -6.95
CA ARG A 299 5.96 23.58 -5.89
C ARG A 299 5.34 22.22 -6.15
N TYR A 300 5.33 21.35 -5.14
CA TYR A 300 4.85 19.98 -5.25
C TYR A 300 3.70 19.70 -4.30
N MET A 301 2.77 18.89 -4.79
CA MET A 301 1.74 18.25 -4.01
C MET A 301 1.64 16.79 -4.46
N ILE A 302 1.14 15.91 -3.59
CA ILE A 302 0.93 14.49 -3.90
C ILE A 302 -0.49 14.10 -3.53
N ILE A 303 -1.14 13.32 -4.39
CA ILE A 303 -2.50 12.81 -4.19
C ILE A 303 -2.47 11.30 -4.35
N ALA A 304 -2.96 10.57 -3.35
CA ALA A 304 -3.16 9.13 -3.48
C ALA A 304 -4.44 8.85 -4.27
N TYR A 305 -4.49 7.75 -5.01
CA TYR A 305 -5.67 7.37 -5.79
C TYR A 305 -6.01 5.88 -5.67
N LYS A 306 -7.27 5.58 -5.96
CA LYS A 306 -7.83 4.24 -6.13
C LYS A 306 -8.63 4.20 -7.43
N ILE A 307 -8.44 3.18 -8.25
CA ILE A 307 -9.25 2.93 -9.44
C ILE A 307 -10.24 1.81 -9.11
N TYR A 308 -11.52 2.06 -9.33
CA TYR A 308 -12.55 1.05 -9.16
C TYR A 308 -13.60 1.19 -10.26
N ASN A 309 -13.89 0.09 -10.98
CA ASN A 309 -14.79 0.07 -12.15
C ASN A 309 -14.48 1.15 -13.19
N GLY A 310 -13.18 1.44 -13.42
CA GLY A 310 -12.74 2.46 -14.38
C GLY A 310 -12.87 3.90 -13.89
N VAL A 311 -13.35 4.13 -12.67
CA VAL A 311 -13.45 5.47 -12.04
C VAL A 311 -12.26 5.66 -11.09
N GLU A 312 -11.60 6.82 -11.20
CA GLU A 312 -10.50 7.20 -10.31
C GLU A 312 -11.02 8.01 -9.11
N TYR A 313 -10.81 7.47 -7.92
CA TYR A 313 -11.14 8.10 -6.63
C TYR A 313 -9.87 8.67 -6.03
N LYS A 314 -9.79 10.00 -5.98
CA LYS A 314 -8.64 10.74 -5.46
C LYS A 314 -8.83 11.11 -4.00
N ALA A 315 -7.74 10.96 -3.23
CA ALA A 315 -7.64 11.50 -1.89
C ALA A 315 -7.69 13.04 -1.91
N GLU A 316 -7.83 13.65 -0.75
CA GLU A 316 -7.57 15.08 -0.58
C GLU A 316 -6.09 15.39 -0.88
N GLU A 317 -5.84 16.61 -1.29
CA GLU A 317 -4.49 17.10 -1.58
C GLU A 317 -3.61 17.02 -0.33
N SER A 318 -2.32 16.70 -0.54
CA SER A 318 -1.30 16.80 0.51
C SER A 318 -1.01 18.26 0.87
N ASN A 319 -0.16 18.46 1.87
CA ASN A 319 0.53 19.73 2.03
C ASN A 319 1.33 20.08 0.76
N GLU A 320 1.32 21.37 0.37
CA GLU A 320 2.19 21.90 -0.67
C GLU A 320 3.58 22.19 -0.10
N ILE A 321 4.62 21.79 -0.84
CA ILE A 321 6.01 22.08 -0.50
C ILE A 321 6.69 22.83 -1.64
N THR A 322 7.72 23.62 -1.29
CA THR A 322 8.54 24.34 -2.26
C THR A 322 9.95 23.77 -2.27
N VAL A 323 10.44 23.38 -3.44
CA VAL A 323 11.79 22.85 -3.65
C VAL A 323 12.56 23.76 -4.59
N THR A 324 13.70 24.27 -4.14
CA THR A 324 14.67 24.92 -5.01
C THR A 324 15.63 23.86 -5.55
N VAL A 325 15.74 23.74 -6.86
CA VAL A 325 16.69 22.84 -7.53
C VAL A 325 18.08 23.47 -7.41
N VAL A 326 19.03 22.69 -6.89
CA VAL A 326 20.39 23.20 -6.66
C VAL A 326 21.11 23.35 -7.99
N GLY A 327 21.84 24.46 -8.17
CA GLY A 327 22.71 24.67 -9.32
C GLY A 327 23.88 23.68 -9.40
N ASN A 328 24.80 23.88 -10.32
CA ASN A 328 25.96 23.01 -10.51
C ASN A 328 26.73 22.77 -9.20
N VAL A 329 26.86 21.51 -8.82
CA VAL A 329 27.52 21.09 -7.60
C VAL A 329 28.92 20.60 -7.93
N VAL A 330 29.93 21.30 -7.44
CA VAL A 330 31.35 20.98 -7.71
C VAL A 330 31.81 19.80 -6.86
N THR A 331 32.35 18.77 -7.51
CA THR A 331 32.90 17.61 -6.82
C THR A 331 34.18 17.94 -6.07
N GLN A 332 34.21 17.65 -4.77
CA GLN A 332 35.38 17.83 -3.91
C GLN A 332 36.39 16.68 -4.09
N SER A 333 37.09 16.61 -5.21
CA SER A 333 38.11 15.57 -5.43
C SER A 333 39.38 15.71 -4.55
N LYS A 334 39.48 16.77 -3.75
CA LYS A 334 40.62 17.04 -2.84
C LYS A 334 40.56 16.28 -1.52
N ALA A 335 39.64 15.33 -1.36
CA ALA A 335 39.42 14.62 -0.11
C ALA A 335 40.35 13.43 0.15
N ALA A 336 41.45 13.30 -0.58
CA ALA A 336 42.43 12.26 -0.36
C ALA A 336 42.98 12.29 1.09
N VAL A 337 43.04 11.11 1.74
CA VAL A 337 43.57 10.99 3.10
C VAL A 337 45.06 11.36 3.15
N TYR A 338 45.78 11.02 2.09
CA TYR A 338 47.20 11.33 1.97
C TYR A 338 47.41 12.47 0.96
N SER A 339 47.76 13.64 1.46
CA SER A 339 48.01 14.84 0.63
C SER A 339 49.24 14.71 -0.29
N LYS A 340 50.21 13.83 0.04
CA LYS A 340 51.43 13.56 -0.73
C LYS A 340 51.77 12.07 -0.71
N ILE A 341 52.35 11.55 -1.81
CA ILE A 341 52.83 10.15 -1.94
C ILE A 341 53.83 9.79 -0.83
N SER A 342 54.70 10.73 -0.46
CA SER A 342 55.66 10.51 0.63
C SER A 342 54.98 10.24 1.99
N LYS A 343 53.84 10.86 2.26
CA LYS A 343 53.04 10.60 3.48
C LYS A 343 52.44 9.17 3.45
N LEU A 344 51.92 8.74 2.29
CA LEU A 344 51.44 7.37 2.10
C LEU A 344 52.54 6.35 2.36
N LYS A 345 53.74 6.54 1.77
CA LYS A 345 54.90 5.64 1.96
C LYS A 345 55.36 5.54 3.41
N LYS A 346 55.21 6.62 4.21
CA LYS A 346 55.51 6.66 5.64
C LYS A 346 54.39 6.08 6.51
N SER A 347 53.21 5.79 5.96
CA SER A 347 52.04 5.33 6.72
C SER A 347 52.16 3.92 7.26
N LYS A 348 51.42 3.62 8.34
CA LYS A 348 51.33 2.27 8.94
C LYS A 348 50.83 1.23 7.95
N VAL A 349 49.91 1.59 7.03
CA VAL A 349 49.35 0.68 6.03
C VAL A 349 50.43 0.28 5.02
N TYR A 350 51.20 1.21 4.49
CA TYR A 350 52.26 0.94 3.52
C TYR A 350 53.39 0.06 4.11
N LYS A 351 53.80 0.37 5.33
CA LYS A 351 54.87 -0.34 6.02
C LYS A 351 54.48 -1.76 6.45
N LYS A 352 53.23 -1.98 6.85
CA LYS A 352 52.78 -3.30 7.34
C LYS A 352 52.60 -4.33 6.21
N TYR A 353 52.07 -3.93 5.05
CA TYR A 353 51.74 -4.83 3.95
C TYR A 353 52.86 -4.84 2.90
N THR A 354 53.97 -5.44 3.23
CA THR A 354 55.21 -5.36 2.44
C THR A 354 55.09 -5.97 1.06
N ASP A 355 54.44 -7.12 0.90
CA ASP A 355 54.26 -7.77 -0.42
C ASP A 355 53.36 -6.94 -1.31
N PHE A 356 52.25 -6.39 -0.76
CA PHE A 356 51.41 -5.41 -1.43
C PHE A 356 52.21 -4.15 -1.84
N SER A 357 52.99 -3.59 -0.94
CA SER A 357 53.72 -2.33 -1.18
C SER A 357 54.83 -2.50 -2.21
N LYS A 358 55.46 -3.68 -2.30
CA LYS A 358 56.46 -4.02 -3.36
C LYS A 358 55.84 -4.12 -4.76
N ALA A 359 54.59 -4.58 -4.85
CA ALA A 359 53.85 -4.67 -6.10
C ALA A 359 53.19 -3.32 -6.50
N LEU A 360 52.95 -2.41 -5.54
CA LEU A 360 52.21 -1.17 -5.73
C LEU A 360 52.95 -0.18 -6.66
N ASN A 361 52.26 0.29 -7.69
CA ASN A 361 52.68 1.37 -8.58
C ASN A 361 51.78 2.60 -8.36
N LEU A 362 52.27 3.56 -7.57
CA LEU A 362 51.56 4.78 -7.25
C LEU A 362 51.30 5.67 -8.47
N GLY A 363 52.19 5.67 -9.45
CA GLY A 363 52.03 6.43 -10.69
C GLY A 363 50.95 5.90 -11.63
N LYS A 364 50.43 4.68 -11.40
CA LYS A 364 49.29 4.09 -12.14
C LYS A 364 48.01 4.03 -11.31
N SER A 365 48.06 4.38 -10.02
CA SER A 365 46.92 4.37 -9.09
C SER A 365 46.06 5.62 -9.26
N TYR A 366 44.79 5.52 -8.87
CA TYR A 366 43.80 6.61 -8.94
C TYR A 366 43.40 7.05 -7.53
N VAL A 367 43.31 8.36 -7.27
CA VAL A 367 42.74 8.85 -6.01
C VAL A 367 41.22 8.69 -6.06
N ILE A 368 40.61 8.16 -5.01
CA ILE A 368 39.16 7.97 -4.94
C ILE A 368 38.53 9.35 -4.71
N PRO A 369 37.60 9.80 -5.58
CA PRO A 369 36.86 11.05 -5.35
C PRO A 369 35.95 10.97 -4.12
N GLY A 370 35.61 12.10 -3.52
CA GLY A 370 34.53 12.23 -2.57
C GLY A 370 34.69 11.53 -1.21
N ILE A 371 35.90 11.14 -0.78
CA ILE A 371 36.12 10.36 0.45
C ILE A 371 35.68 11.10 1.72
N LYS A 372 35.84 12.42 1.79
CA LYS A 372 35.49 13.23 2.99
C LYS A 372 34.12 13.88 2.89
N SER A 373 33.84 14.46 1.76
CA SER A 373 32.56 15.05 1.41
C SER A 373 32.38 15.02 -0.08
N THR A 374 31.16 14.86 -0.55
CA THR A 374 30.85 14.86 -1.96
C THR A 374 29.46 15.43 -2.19
N ASN A 375 29.37 16.31 -3.18
CA ASN A 375 28.12 16.82 -3.74
C ASN A 375 27.85 16.12 -5.08
N ASN A 376 28.48 14.98 -5.33
CA ASN A 376 28.51 14.31 -6.62
C ASN A 376 27.22 13.62 -7.02
N THR A 377 26.29 13.44 -6.06
CA THR A 377 24.97 12.84 -6.32
C THR A 377 23.98 13.83 -6.92
N GLY A 378 24.36 15.10 -7.00
CA GLY A 378 23.44 16.22 -7.16
C GLY A 378 22.74 16.58 -5.83
N PHE A 379 23.04 15.82 -4.76
CA PHE A 379 22.71 16.10 -3.36
C PHE A 379 23.99 16.04 -2.54
N GLU A 380 24.00 16.63 -1.37
CA GLU A 380 25.17 16.61 -0.50
C GLU A 380 25.27 15.26 0.24
N SER A 381 26.43 14.63 0.20
CA SER A 381 26.77 13.48 1.03
C SER A 381 28.17 13.63 1.62
N THR A 382 28.32 13.27 2.88
CA THR A 382 29.61 13.26 3.59
C THR A 382 30.12 11.83 3.84
N LYS A 383 29.41 10.79 3.34
CA LYS A 383 29.67 9.39 3.69
C LYS A 383 29.68 8.42 2.50
N MET A 384 30.09 8.90 1.33
CA MET A 384 30.24 8.03 0.18
C MET A 384 31.36 7.01 0.37
N ILE A 385 31.04 5.74 0.20
CA ILE A 385 31.91 4.58 0.40
C ILE A 385 32.13 3.88 -0.94
N SER A 386 33.36 3.87 -1.44
CA SER A 386 33.71 3.24 -2.72
C SER A 386 33.67 1.72 -2.66
N GLN A 387 33.19 1.09 -3.73
CA GLN A 387 32.95 -0.35 -3.84
C GLN A 387 33.67 -0.93 -5.04
N ALA A 388 32.92 -1.23 -6.09
CA ALA A 388 33.41 -1.89 -7.30
C ALA A 388 34.17 -0.94 -8.24
N ILE A 389 34.95 -1.53 -9.10
CA ILE A 389 35.66 -0.84 -10.18
C ILE A 389 35.57 -1.61 -11.48
N CYS A 390 35.43 -0.93 -12.61
CA CYS A 390 35.61 -1.54 -13.92
C CYS A 390 36.22 -0.57 -14.94
N PHE A 391 36.93 -1.12 -15.94
CA PHE A 391 37.39 -0.34 -17.09
C PHE A 391 36.36 -0.43 -18.23
N ALA A 392 35.86 0.72 -18.65
CA ALA A 392 34.95 0.84 -19.78
C ALA A 392 35.43 1.94 -20.74
N GLY A 393 35.64 1.58 -21.99
CA GLY A 393 36.17 2.52 -23.00
C GLY A 393 37.47 3.24 -22.57
N ASN A 394 37.38 4.56 -22.50
CA ASN A 394 38.46 5.44 -22.07
C ASN A 394 38.48 5.77 -20.58
N TYR A 395 37.68 5.05 -19.79
CA TYR A 395 37.44 5.40 -18.39
C TYR A 395 37.76 4.26 -17.44
N LEU A 396 38.10 4.59 -16.20
CA LEU A 396 37.92 3.75 -15.02
C LEU A 396 36.69 4.26 -14.29
N LEU A 397 35.74 3.38 -14.07
CA LEU A 397 34.51 3.65 -13.31
C LEU A 397 34.67 3.10 -11.88
N ILE A 398 34.20 3.86 -10.88
CA ILE A 398 34.27 3.49 -9.45
C ILE A 398 32.87 3.67 -8.89
N SER A 399 32.20 2.61 -8.46
CA SER A 399 30.93 2.73 -7.76
C SER A 399 31.13 3.14 -6.31
N ALA A 400 30.15 3.84 -5.75
CA ALA A 400 30.11 4.18 -4.35
C ALA A 400 28.64 4.29 -3.87
N TYR A 401 28.40 3.99 -2.60
CA TYR A 401 27.11 4.16 -1.95
C TYR A 401 27.21 5.12 -0.77
N ASP A 402 26.09 5.70 -0.38
CA ASP A 402 26.02 6.52 0.83
C ASP A 402 25.91 5.64 2.07
N GLY A 403 26.90 5.70 2.95
CA GLY A 403 26.99 4.88 4.18
C GLY A 403 25.91 5.14 5.23
N VAL A 404 25.02 6.12 4.98
CA VAL A 404 23.82 6.39 5.82
C VAL A 404 22.53 6.19 5.04
N SER A 405 22.60 5.80 3.77
CA SER A 405 21.47 5.51 2.89
C SER A 405 20.48 6.67 2.72
N GLU A 406 20.97 7.90 2.79
CA GLU A 406 20.18 9.11 2.55
C GLU A 406 20.27 9.59 1.10
N GLU A 407 21.40 9.28 0.43
CA GLU A 407 21.66 9.70 -0.94
C GLU A 407 21.78 8.50 -1.87
N THR A 408 21.46 8.69 -3.15
CA THR A 408 21.57 7.65 -4.16
C THR A 408 23.02 7.21 -4.35
N SER A 409 23.20 5.97 -4.78
CA SER A 409 24.52 5.46 -5.17
C SER A 409 25.05 6.16 -6.41
N VAL A 410 26.35 6.17 -6.58
CA VAL A 410 27.02 6.90 -7.66
C VAL A 410 28.07 6.05 -8.37
N VAL A 411 28.44 6.48 -9.59
CA VAL A 411 29.62 5.99 -10.31
C VAL A 411 30.52 7.16 -10.66
N TYR A 412 31.70 7.21 -10.08
CA TYR A 412 32.72 8.19 -10.44
C TYR A 412 33.38 7.80 -11.76
N VAL A 413 33.47 8.76 -12.68
CA VAL A 413 34.12 8.61 -13.98
C VAL A 413 35.53 9.18 -13.92
N MET A 414 36.53 8.31 -14.10
CA MET A 414 37.93 8.70 -14.10
C MET A 414 38.50 8.57 -15.49
N ASN A 415 39.29 9.54 -15.94
CA ASN A 415 40.04 9.44 -17.18
C ASN A 415 41.13 8.34 -17.06
N LYS A 416 41.07 7.34 -17.90
CA LYS A 416 42.01 6.19 -17.88
C LYS A 416 43.46 6.59 -18.11
N LYS A 417 43.73 7.57 -18.97
CA LYS A 417 45.11 8.01 -19.35
C LYS A 417 45.68 8.97 -18.30
N THR A 418 44.93 10.03 -17.95
CA THR A 418 45.38 11.09 -17.02
C THR A 418 45.16 10.73 -15.56
N ARG A 419 44.28 9.77 -15.25
CA ARG A 419 43.86 9.34 -13.90
C ARG A 419 43.16 10.46 -13.09
N LYS A 420 42.71 11.49 -13.78
CA LYS A 420 41.91 12.57 -13.16
C LYS A 420 40.45 12.21 -13.14
N TYR A 421 39.75 12.68 -12.12
CA TYR A 421 38.30 12.69 -12.05
C TYR A 421 37.73 13.55 -13.17
N ILE A 422 36.60 13.14 -13.73
CA ILE A 422 35.87 13.87 -14.77
C ILE A 422 34.50 14.31 -14.21
N CYS A 423 33.62 13.36 -13.93
CA CYS A 423 32.25 13.63 -13.45
C CYS A 423 31.72 12.45 -12.61
N THR A 424 30.56 12.63 -12.04
CA THR A 424 29.84 11.58 -11.30
C THR A 424 28.53 11.26 -12.00
N LEU A 425 28.27 9.97 -12.21
CA LEU A 425 26.95 9.48 -12.59
C LEU A 425 26.14 9.19 -11.33
N SER A 426 24.93 9.74 -11.24
CA SER A 426 24.00 9.48 -10.17
C SER A 426 23.09 8.32 -10.56
N LEU A 427 23.08 7.25 -9.77
CA LEU A 427 22.21 6.11 -10.00
C LEU A 427 20.80 6.36 -9.48
N PRO A 428 19.76 5.68 -10.04
CA PRO A 428 18.37 5.91 -9.61
C PRO A 428 18.04 5.41 -8.21
N ASP A 429 18.89 4.61 -7.59
CA ASP A 429 18.60 3.86 -6.36
C ASP A 429 19.67 4.03 -5.26
N TYR A 430 19.41 3.42 -4.10
CA TYR A 430 20.24 3.43 -2.89
C TYR A 430 20.97 2.11 -2.65
N TYR A 431 21.01 1.21 -3.63
CA TYR A 431 21.68 -0.06 -3.45
C TYR A 431 23.18 0.11 -3.22
N HIS A 432 23.77 -0.87 -2.55
CA HIS A 432 25.19 -0.87 -2.20
C HIS A 432 26.14 -0.73 -3.40
N ALA A 433 25.68 -1.03 -4.63
CA ALA A 433 26.45 -0.99 -5.86
C ALA A 433 27.80 -1.75 -5.74
N GLY A 434 27.80 -2.87 -5.01
CA GLY A 434 29.00 -3.64 -4.65
C GLY A 434 29.70 -4.34 -5.84
N GLY A 435 29.00 -4.50 -6.96
CA GLY A 435 29.53 -5.10 -8.18
C GLY A 435 29.35 -4.22 -9.40
N MET A 436 30.35 -4.18 -10.28
CA MET A 436 30.26 -3.46 -11.55
C MET A 436 31.08 -4.14 -12.65
N ALA A 437 30.47 -4.36 -13.82
CA ALA A 437 31.12 -4.99 -14.96
C ALA A 437 30.78 -4.32 -16.29
N PHE A 438 31.70 -4.35 -17.24
CA PHE A 438 31.50 -3.85 -18.61
C PHE A 438 31.51 -4.99 -19.61
N ASP A 439 30.48 -5.15 -20.42
CA ASP A 439 30.34 -6.22 -21.41
C ASP A 439 30.78 -5.83 -22.83
N GLY A 440 31.22 -4.59 -23.00
CA GLY A 440 31.57 -3.98 -24.29
C GLY A 440 30.56 -2.92 -24.75
N THR A 441 29.34 -2.91 -24.19
CA THR A 441 28.26 -1.97 -24.48
C THR A 441 27.63 -1.44 -23.18
N ASN A 442 27.26 -2.35 -22.27
CA ASN A 442 26.54 -2.03 -21.06
C ASN A 442 27.49 -2.06 -19.85
N ILE A 443 27.28 -1.13 -18.93
CA ILE A 443 27.83 -1.13 -17.58
C ILE A 443 26.77 -1.73 -16.66
N TRP A 444 27.03 -2.91 -16.12
CA TRP A 444 26.18 -3.65 -15.21
C TRP A 444 26.54 -3.31 -13.78
N VAL A 445 25.52 -3.02 -12.93
CA VAL A 445 25.68 -2.65 -11.52
C VAL A 445 24.78 -3.53 -10.67
N SER A 446 25.27 -3.94 -9.50
CA SER A 446 24.49 -4.69 -8.50
C SER A 446 23.40 -3.82 -7.88
N THR A 447 22.14 -4.30 -7.92
CA THR A 447 20.95 -3.61 -7.40
C THR A 447 20.10 -4.55 -6.55
N GLY A 448 20.68 -5.11 -5.49
CA GLY A 448 19.98 -6.01 -4.59
C GLY A 448 19.86 -7.43 -5.13
N LYS A 449 18.65 -7.95 -5.32
CA LYS A 449 18.37 -9.25 -5.98
C LYS A 449 18.28 -9.14 -7.50
N ALA A 450 18.86 -8.10 -8.07
CA ALA A 450 18.93 -7.85 -9.49
C ALA A 450 20.29 -7.26 -9.87
N VAL A 451 20.56 -7.18 -11.16
CA VAL A 451 21.59 -6.33 -11.74
C VAL A 451 20.94 -5.41 -12.76
N SER A 452 21.27 -4.14 -12.68
CA SER A 452 20.77 -3.12 -13.60
C SER A 452 21.88 -2.66 -14.53
N CYS A 453 21.54 -2.13 -15.69
CA CYS A 453 22.56 -1.62 -16.61
C CYS A 453 22.18 -0.26 -17.21
N PHE A 454 23.20 0.51 -17.49
CA PHE A 454 23.23 1.67 -18.38
C PHE A 454 24.35 1.47 -19.42
N THR A 455 24.46 2.33 -20.41
CA THR A 455 25.39 2.10 -21.53
C THR A 455 26.68 2.92 -21.42
N ILE A 456 27.69 2.54 -22.20
CA ILE A 456 28.91 3.37 -22.35
C ILE A 456 28.59 4.73 -22.99
N VAL A 457 27.51 4.80 -23.80
CA VAL A 457 27.06 6.06 -24.41
C VAL A 457 26.58 7.03 -23.32
N ASP A 458 25.84 6.56 -22.31
CA ASP A 458 25.40 7.40 -21.17
C ASP A 458 26.61 7.99 -20.42
N VAL A 459 27.72 7.23 -20.30
CA VAL A 459 28.99 7.74 -19.73
C VAL A 459 29.62 8.82 -20.62
N GLU A 460 29.62 8.61 -21.91
CA GLU A 460 30.20 9.55 -22.89
C GLU A 460 29.37 10.85 -22.97
N GLU A 461 28.06 10.75 -22.91
CA GLU A 461 27.15 11.90 -22.83
C GLU A 461 27.37 12.69 -21.53
N ALA A 462 27.47 12.02 -20.39
CA ALA A 462 27.79 12.65 -19.13
C ALA A 462 29.13 13.40 -19.17
N VAL A 463 30.16 12.81 -19.77
CA VAL A 463 31.48 13.45 -19.94
C VAL A 463 31.38 14.65 -20.90
N LYS A 464 30.63 14.51 -21.99
CA LYS A 464 30.44 15.58 -22.99
C LYS A 464 29.62 16.74 -22.44
N SER A 465 28.69 16.49 -21.53
CA SER A 465 27.84 17.53 -20.93
C SER A 465 28.63 18.53 -20.09
N GLY A 466 29.83 18.16 -19.62
CA GLY A 466 30.65 19.00 -18.75
C GLY A 466 30.07 19.20 -17.35
N GLN A 467 29.00 18.47 -16.99
CA GLN A 467 28.37 18.54 -15.67
C GLN A 467 29.17 17.74 -14.64
N ASP A 468 29.30 18.25 -13.42
CA ASP A 468 29.95 17.54 -12.33
C ASP A 468 29.14 16.33 -11.85
N SER A 469 27.80 16.38 -11.94
CA SER A 469 26.88 15.28 -11.62
C SER A 469 25.86 15.11 -12.75
N TYR A 470 25.71 13.89 -13.23
CA TYR A 470 24.82 13.53 -14.33
C TYR A 470 23.93 12.35 -13.93
N PRO A 471 22.59 12.49 -13.95
CA PRO A 471 21.67 11.40 -13.64
C PRO A 471 21.66 10.39 -14.79
N VAL A 472 21.78 9.11 -14.48
CA VAL A 472 21.58 8.02 -15.46
C VAL A 472 20.32 7.26 -15.15
N LEU A 473 19.67 6.72 -16.18
CA LEU A 473 18.56 5.81 -16.06
C LEU A 473 19.02 4.39 -16.42
N TYR A 474 18.44 3.40 -15.75
CA TYR A 474 18.71 2.02 -16.14
C TYR A 474 17.96 1.65 -17.42
N LYS A 475 18.69 1.14 -18.39
CA LYS A 475 18.15 0.56 -19.62
C LYS A 475 17.44 -0.75 -19.38
N ALA A 476 17.90 -1.51 -18.37
CA ALA A 476 17.27 -2.74 -17.92
C ALA A 476 17.63 -3.03 -16.45
N THR A 477 16.70 -3.69 -15.74
CA THR A 477 16.92 -4.29 -14.43
C THR A 477 16.52 -5.75 -14.51
N CYS A 478 17.49 -6.64 -14.33
CA CYS A 478 17.36 -8.08 -14.53
C CYS A 478 17.40 -8.81 -13.18
N PRO A 479 16.34 -9.50 -12.76
CA PRO A 479 16.35 -10.32 -11.56
C PRO A 479 17.39 -11.45 -11.64
N VAL A 480 18.04 -11.76 -10.51
CA VAL A 480 19.04 -12.83 -10.42
C VAL A 480 18.74 -13.76 -9.24
N LYS A 481 19.34 -14.96 -9.26
CA LYS A 481 19.04 -16.03 -8.29
C LYS A 481 19.49 -15.71 -6.86
N THR A 482 20.50 -14.86 -6.69
CA THR A 482 21.14 -14.57 -5.41
C THR A 482 21.18 -13.07 -5.16
N GLN A 483 21.47 -12.66 -3.92
CA GLN A 483 21.84 -11.27 -3.65
C GLN A 483 23.06 -10.92 -4.49
N ALA A 484 22.95 -9.91 -5.36
CA ALA A 484 24.06 -9.45 -6.18
C ALA A 484 25.00 -8.56 -5.36
N SER A 485 26.02 -9.14 -4.73
CA SER A 485 27.05 -8.38 -4.01
C SER A 485 28.20 -7.99 -4.94
N PHE A 486 28.46 -8.80 -5.94
CA PHE A 486 29.44 -8.49 -6.99
C PHE A 486 28.94 -8.98 -8.35
N VAL A 487 29.44 -8.37 -9.42
CA VAL A 487 29.23 -8.79 -10.81
C VAL A 487 30.53 -8.65 -11.61
N THR A 488 30.87 -9.67 -12.41
CA THR A 488 32.02 -9.66 -13.32
C THR A 488 31.63 -10.24 -14.67
N TYR A 489 32.31 -9.78 -15.72
CA TYR A 489 32.05 -10.23 -17.10
C TYR A 489 33.20 -11.08 -17.60
N TYR A 490 32.92 -12.32 -18.04
CA TYR A 490 33.90 -13.21 -18.61
C TYR A 490 33.28 -14.20 -19.59
N LYS A 491 33.95 -14.45 -20.72
CA LYS A 491 33.50 -15.38 -21.78
C LYS A 491 32.04 -15.12 -22.22
N LYS A 492 31.71 -13.86 -22.49
CA LYS A 492 30.37 -13.39 -22.92
C LYS A 492 29.25 -13.70 -21.93
N LYS A 493 29.56 -13.83 -20.64
CA LYS A 493 28.60 -14.06 -19.55
C LYS A 493 28.89 -13.14 -18.40
N LEU A 494 27.79 -12.73 -17.71
CA LEU A 494 27.90 -12.14 -16.39
C LEU A 494 27.99 -13.24 -15.33
N TRP A 495 28.91 -13.09 -14.40
CA TRP A 495 29.05 -13.93 -13.22
C TRP A 495 28.68 -13.08 -12.01
N ILE A 496 27.66 -13.52 -11.25
CA ILE A 496 27.03 -12.77 -10.18
C ILE A 496 27.03 -13.64 -8.93
N GLY A 497 27.45 -13.10 -7.80
CA GLY A 497 27.48 -13.81 -6.54
C GLY A 497 27.18 -12.92 -5.34
N GLU A 498 27.02 -13.58 -4.20
CA GLU A 498 26.71 -12.94 -2.93
C GLU A 498 27.90 -12.97 -1.98
N HIS A 499 28.01 -11.94 -1.16
CA HIS A 499 28.87 -11.93 0.02
C HIS A 499 28.23 -12.75 1.14
N ASN A 500 29.02 -13.64 1.75
CA ASN A 500 28.60 -14.39 2.93
C ASN A 500 29.77 -14.50 3.90
N GLU A 501 29.58 -14.07 5.13
CA GLU A 501 30.66 -13.98 6.13
C GLU A 501 31.12 -15.32 6.66
N THR A 502 30.27 -16.32 6.69
CA THR A 502 30.51 -17.58 7.44
C THR A 502 30.75 -18.78 6.55
N SER A 503 30.06 -18.89 5.42
CA SER A 503 30.05 -20.05 4.57
C SER A 503 30.39 -19.75 3.12
N SER A 504 30.99 -20.75 2.44
CA SER A 504 31.18 -20.69 0.98
C SER A 504 29.82 -20.68 0.27
N THR A 505 29.68 -19.85 -0.76
CA THR A 505 28.47 -19.69 -1.55
C THR A 505 28.66 -20.09 -3.00
N ARG A 506 27.69 -19.80 -3.84
CA ARG A 506 27.78 -19.97 -5.27
C ARG A 506 27.57 -18.64 -5.99
N MET A 507 28.44 -18.34 -6.95
CA MET A 507 28.10 -17.38 -7.99
C MET A 507 27.48 -18.10 -9.19
N TYR A 508 26.62 -17.37 -9.91
CA TYR A 508 25.91 -17.89 -11.06
C TYR A 508 26.30 -17.14 -12.32
N SER A 509 26.44 -17.87 -13.43
CA SER A 509 26.67 -17.24 -14.74
C SER A 509 25.35 -17.06 -15.49
N TYR A 510 25.28 -15.96 -16.24
CA TYR A 510 24.14 -15.60 -17.05
C TYR A 510 24.58 -15.23 -18.45
N LYS A 511 23.90 -15.76 -19.47
CA LYS A 511 24.01 -15.28 -20.84
C LYS A 511 23.22 -13.98 -20.96
N ILE A 512 23.83 -12.99 -21.60
CA ILE A 512 23.14 -11.75 -21.94
C ILE A 512 22.41 -12.00 -23.25
N THR A 513 21.10 -11.77 -23.26
CA THR A 513 20.22 -11.91 -24.41
C THR A 513 19.47 -10.59 -24.64
N GLY A 514 19.01 -10.39 -25.86
CA GLY A 514 18.36 -9.16 -26.32
C GLY A 514 18.81 -8.87 -27.76
N LYS A 515 17.89 -8.49 -28.64
CA LYS A 515 18.22 -8.07 -30.01
C LYS A 515 18.74 -6.62 -30.00
N ASN A 516 19.48 -6.22 -31.01
CA ASN A 516 19.92 -4.83 -31.21
C ASN A 516 18.75 -3.86 -31.01
N GLY A 517 18.91 -2.91 -30.09
CA GLY A 517 17.88 -1.90 -29.75
C GLY A 517 16.89 -2.29 -28.64
N SER A 518 16.78 -3.58 -28.25
CA SER A 518 15.94 -4.01 -27.15
C SER A 518 16.67 -3.97 -25.80
N SER A 519 15.92 -3.87 -24.71
CA SER A 519 16.48 -3.98 -23.35
C SER A 519 17.12 -5.34 -23.16
N PRO A 520 18.37 -5.43 -22.62
CA PRO A 520 19.03 -6.70 -22.39
C PRO A 520 18.33 -7.50 -21.29
N THR A 521 18.32 -8.83 -21.46
CA THR A 521 17.80 -9.77 -20.48
C THR A 521 18.85 -10.81 -20.11
N LEU A 522 18.68 -11.49 -18.98
CA LEU A 522 19.63 -12.46 -18.44
C LEU A 522 19.01 -13.85 -18.35
N THR A 523 19.68 -14.83 -18.96
CA THR A 523 19.32 -16.24 -18.84
C THR A 523 20.39 -16.98 -18.05
N LYS A 524 20.03 -17.59 -16.92
CA LYS A 524 20.97 -18.37 -16.10
C LYS A 524 21.54 -19.52 -16.90
N ASP A 525 22.88 -19.67 -16.85
CA ASP A 525 23.61 -20.64 -17.67
C ASP A 525 24.43 -21.65 -16.83
N GLY A 526 25.03 -21.22 -15.71
CA GLY A 526 25.84 -22.08 -14.89
C GLY A 526 26.08 -21.55 -13.49
N SER A 527 27.01 -22.20 -12.77
CA SER A 527 27.43 -21.78 -11.43
C SER A 527 28.84 -22.18 -11.08
N MET A 528 29.44 -21.54 -10.08
CA MET A 528 30.72 -21.88 -9.49
C MET A 528 30.69 -21.67 -7.98
N LYS A 529 31.25 -22.60 -7.20
CA LYS A 529 31.43 -22.43 -5.76
C LYS A 529 32.57 -21.45 -5.49
N ILE A 530 32.35 -20.49 -4.60
CA ILE A 530 33.33 -19.48 -4.20
C ILE A 530 33.53 -19.51 -2.67
N PRO A 531 34.67 -19.02 -2.16
CA PRO A 531 34.93 -18.99 -0.74
C PRO A 531 33.97 -18.02 -0.02
N SER A 532 33.82 -18.17 1.29
CA SER A 532 33.19 -17.18 2.15
C SER A 532 33.91 -15.83 2.07
N ARG A 533 33.21 -14.75 2.38
CA ARG A 533 33.75 -13.38 2.48
C ARG A 533 34.24 -12.81 1.14
N THR A 534 33.77 -13.39 0.02
CA THR A 534 34.05 -12.87 -1.32
C THR A 534 33.40 -11.50 -1.49
N GLN A 535 34.19 -10.48 -1.79
CA GLN A 535 33.75 -9.13 -2.13
C GLN A 535 33.65 -8.94 -3.64
N ASP A 536 34.62 -9.50 -4.38
CA ASP A 536 34.61 -9.45 -5.85
C ASP A 536 35.37 -10.61 -6.46
N VAL A 537 35.10 -10.89 -7.73
CA VAL A 537 35.76 -11.94 -8.53
C VAL A 537 36.18 -11.36 -9.87
N LEU A 538 37.41 -11.65 -10.25
CA LEU A 538 37.99 -11.27 -11.52
C LEU A 538 38.51 -12.50 -12.25
N PHE A 539 38.18 -12.66 -13.52
CA PHE A 539 38.80 -13.65 -14.41
C PHE A 539 39.87 -13.01 -15.29
N LEU A 540 41.04 -13.64 -15.33
CA LEU A 540 42.12 -13.25 -16.23
C LEU A 540 41.98 -13.90 -17.61
N GLY A 541 42.62 -13.34 -18.64
CA GLY A 541 42.52 -13.83 -20.00
C GLY A 541 43.02 -15.29 -20.17
N ASN A 542 43.93 -15.75 -19.30
CA ASN A 542 44.42 -17.12 -19.24
C ASN A 542 43.49 -18.11 -18.50
N GLY A 543 42.33 -17.66 -18.06
CA GLY A 543 41.34 -18.49 -17.36
C GLY A 543 41.53 -18.61 -15.85
N GLN A 544 42.56 -18.02 -15.28
CA GLN A 544 42.72 -17.92 -13.83
C GLN A 544 41.69 -16.99 -13.23
N MET A 545 41.37 -17.21 -11.95
CA MET A 545 40.41 -16.42 -11.21
C MET A 545 41.07 -15.80 -9.97
N ILE A 546 40.90 -14.52 -9.76
CA ILE A 546 41.30 -13.83 -8.52
C ILE A 546 40.04 -13.51 -7.75
N VAL A 547 40.02 -13.82 -6.45
CA VAL A 547 38.92 -13.53 -5.54
C VAL A 547 39.42 -12.50 -4.52
N SER A 548 38.69 -11.41 -4.37
CA SER A 548 38.86 -10.44 -3.30
C SER A 548 38.03 -10.87 -2.10
N CYS A 549 38.68 -11.08 -0.96
CA CYS A 549 38.03 -11.44 0.30
C CYS A 549 38.38 -10.43 1.37
N SER A 550 37.34 -9.95 2.09
CA SER A 550 37.51 -9.03 3.20
C SER A 550 36.60 -9.43 4.35
N ASN A 551 37.11 -9.32 5.56
CA ASN A 551 36.39 -9.74 6.76
C ASN A 551 36.72 -8.85 7.94
N GLN A 552 35.69 -8.51 8.72
CA GLN A 552 35.84 -7.95 10.07
C GLN A 552 36.02 -9.08 11.07
N VAL A 553 37.12 -9.07 11.80
CA VAL A 553 37.38 -10.01 12.90
C VAL A 553 37.23 -9.28 14.22
N SER A 554 36.37 -9.79 15.10
CA SER A 554 36.24 -9.31 16.46
C SER A 554 37.16 -10.08 17.40
N ALA A 555 38.12 -9.42 18.01
CA ALA A 555 38.92 -9.96 19.09
C ALA A 555 38.49 -9.32 20.43
N LYS A 556 38.83 -9.95 21.56
CA LYS A 556 38.35 -9.58 22.92
C LYS A 556 38.41 -8.09 23.29
N LYS A 557 39.18 -7.25 22.61
CA LYS A 557 39.29 -5.79 22.85
C LYS A 557 39.35 -4.91 21.57
N SER A 558 39.28 -5.47 20.36
CA SER A 558 39.34 -4.67 19.12
C SER A 558 38.71 -5.38 17.94
N LYS A 559 38.12 -4.58 17.04
CA LYS A 559 37.71 -5.04 15.71
C LYS A 559 38.83 -4.74 14.72
N TYR A 560 39.24 -5.72 13.92
CA TYR A 560 40.20 -5.52 12.85
C TYR A 560 39.75 -6.25 11.58
N TYR A 561 40.31 -5.83 10.45
CA TYR A 561 39.92 -6.39 9.16
C TYR A 561 41.09 -7.21 8.58
N ILE A 562 40.77 -8.39 8.10
CA ILE A 562 41.69 -9.23 7.31
C ILE A 562 41.17 -9.19 5.89
N SER A 563 42.02 -8.73 4.96
CA SER A 563 41.71 -8.72 3.53
C SER A 563 42.80 -9.48 2.76
N GLN A 564 42.36 -10.23 1.77
CA GLN A 564 43.23 -11.10 0.97
C GLN A 564 42.78 -11.10 -0.49
N LEU A 565 43.74 -11.25 -1.39
CA LEU A 565 43.48 -11.72 -2.75
C LEU A 565 43.90 -13.17 -2.86
N MET A 566 43.01 -13.99 -3.42
CA MET A 566 43.20 -15.43 -3.55
C MET A 566 43.20 -15.80 -5.03
N LEU A 567 44.22 -16.52 -5.48
CA LEU A 567 44.36 -16.98 -6.86
C LEU A 567 43.85 -18.40 -7.01
N TYR A 568 42.97 -18.63 -7.98
CA TYR A 568 42.43 -19.94 -8.32
C TYR A 568 42.70 -20.31 -9.79
N LYS A 569 42.65 -21.61 -10.09
CA LYS A 569 42.69 -22.16 -11.44
C LYS A 569 41.42 -22.97 -11.72
N PRO A 570 40.35 -22.33 -12.16
CA PRO A 570 39.09 -23.02 -12.43
C PRO A 570 39.21 -24.10 -13.49
N ASP A 571 38.54 -25.21 -13.30
CA ASP A 571 38.43 -26.29 -14.29
C ASP A 571 37.32 -25.97 -15.31
N TRP A 572 37.70 -25.29 -16.36
CA TRP A 572 36.81 -24.91 -17.47
C TRP A 572 36.40 -26.07 -18.38
N LYS A 573 37.00 -27.28 -18.19
CA LYS A 573 36.66 -28.50 -18.93
C LYS A 573 35.64 -29.35 -18.22
N SER A 574 35.19 -28.98 -16.99
CA SER A 574 34.14 -29.67 -16.25
C SER A 574 32.89 -29.80 -17.10
N LYS A 575 32.36 -31.02 -17.23
CA LYS A 575 31.08 -31.27 -17.91
C LYS A 575 29.90 -30.78 -17.04
N GLY A 576 28.87 -30.22 -17.66
CA GLY A 576 27.68 -29.73 -16.99
C GLY A 576 27.68 -28.22 -16.67
N SER A 577 26.63 -27.74 -16.02
CA SER A 577 26.41 -26.32 -15.73
C SER A 577 27.20 -25.81 -14.51
N SER A 578 27.98 -26.64 -13.82
CA SER A 578 28.76 -26.25 -12.64
C SER A 578 30.26 -26.33 -12.92
N VAL A 579 30.94 -25.19 -12.92
CA VAL A 579 32.40 -25.09 -13.06
C VAL A 579 33.04 -25.24 -11.69
N LYS A 580 34.09 -26.06 -11.58
CA LYS A 580 34.90 -26.20 -10.35
C LYS A 580 35.90 -25.04 -10.26
N ALA A 581 35.92 -24.32 -9.13
CA ALA A 581 36.90 -23.23 -8.91
C ALA A 581 38.36 -23.70 -8.82
N GLY A 582 38.57 -24.99 -8.55
CA GLY A 582 39.89 -25.56 -8.30
C GLY A 582 40.40 -25.25 -6.88
N LYS A 583 41.63 -25.67 -6.60
CA LYS A 583 42.31 -25.34 -5.33
C LYS A 583 42.86 -23.91 -5.38
N CYS A 584 42.93 -23.25 -4.23
CA CYS A 584 43.63 -21.97 -4.10
C CYS A 584 45.12 -22.18 -4.42
N ALA A 585 45.62 -21.45 -5.41
CA ALA A 585 47.00 -21.57 -5.92
C ALA A 585 47.92 -20.51 -5.29
N GLY A 586 47.41 -19.60 -4.49
CA GLY A 586 48.22 -18.63 -3.77
C GLY A 586 47.35 -17.50 -3.17
N ILE A 587 47.90 -16.86 -2.13
CA ILE A 587 47.23 -15.79 -1.38
C ILE A 587 48.20 -14.62 -1.20
N ILE A 588 47.70 -13.41 -1.26
CA ILE A 588 48.39 -12.20 -0.81
C ILE A 588 47.56 -11.46 0.21
N THR A 589 48.16 -11.09 1.35
CA THR A 589 47.49 -10.26 2.38
C THR A 589 47.47 -8.80 1.94
N MET A 590 46.29 -8.21 2.00
CA MET A 590 45.98 -6.87 1.52
C MET A 590 45.74 -5.89 2.67
N PRO A 591 45.84 -4.57 2.42
CA PRO A 591 45.27 -3.57 3.33
C PRO A 591 43.81 -3.84 3.65
N PRO A 592 43.31 -3.39 4.82
CA PRO A 592 41.95 -3.72 5.27
C PRO A 592 40.87 -3.14 4.35
N MET A 593 39.73 -3.81 4.31
CA MET A 593 38.55 -3.41 3.57
C MET A 593 38.83 -3.34 2.06
N THR A 594 39.42 -4.41 1.52
CA THR A 594 39.64 -4.60 0.09
C THR A 594 38.34 -5.04 -0.57
N GLU A 595 37.92 -4.32 -1.60
CA GLU A 595 36.63 -4.49 -2.29
C GLU A 595 36.84 -4.93 -3.74
N GLY A 596 36.40 -4.14 -4.71
CA GLY A 596 36.40 -4.41 -6.13
C GLY A 596 37.80 -4.57 -6.72
N ILE A 597 37.93 -5.45 -7.72
CA ILE A 597 39.16 -5.72 -8.44
C ILE A 597 38.98 -5.67 -9.96
N ALA A 598 39.97 -5.12 -10.67
CA ALA A 598 39.99 -5.10 -12.14
C ALA A 598 41.38 -5.31 -12.66
N TYR A 599 41.54 -5.88 -13.87
CA TYR A 599 42.85 -6.09 -14.50
C TYR A 599 42.94 -5.32 -15.80
N LYS A 600 44.04 -4.58 -15.97
CA LYS A 600 44.31 -3.86 -17.21
C LYS A 600 45.83 -3.70 -17.44
N SER A 601 46.31 -4.02 -18.63
CA SER A 601 47.69 -3.74 -19.08
C SER A 601 48.79 -4.14 -18.09
N GLY A 602 48.71 -5.36 -17.53
CA GLY A 602 49.69 -5.90 -16.62
C GLY A 602 49.58 -5.44 -15.15
N TYR A 603 48.52 -4.71 -14.82
CA TYR A 603 48.25 -4.27 -13.46
C TYR A 603 46.92 -4.80 -12.94
N LEU A 604 46.92 -5.27 -11.70
CA LEU A 604 45.72 -5.56 -10.92
C LEU A 604 45.35 -4.30 -10.13
N TYR A 605 44.17 -3.76 -10.37
CA TYR A 605 43.63 -2.60 -9.67
C TYR A 605 42.71 -3.09 -8.55
N VAL A 606 42.80 -2.41 -7.40
CA VAL A 606 42.09 -2.83 -6.19
C VAL A 606 41.50 -1.62 -5.51
N SER A 607 40.19 -1.65 -5.19
CA SER A 607 39.50 -0.64 -4.42
C SER A 607 39.48 -0.94 -2.92
N PHE A 608 39.17 0.06 -2.11
CA PHE A 608 39.12 -0.02 -0.64
C PHE A 608 38.07 0.90 -0.08
N GLU A 609 37.29 0.42 0.89
CA GLU A 609 36.38 1.26 1.69
C GLU A 609 37.10 2.02 2.82
N SER A 610 38.26 1.54 3.22
CA SER A 610 38.94 1.92 4.47
C SER A 610 39.15 3.43 4.69
N ALA A 611 39.24 4.21 3.60
CA ALA A 611 39.40 5.67 3.71
C ALA A 611 38.10 6.38 4.20
N ALA A 612 36.95 5.85 3.80
CA ALA A 612 35.64 6.37 4.18
C ALA A 612 35.22 5.99 5.62
N ILE A 613 35.80 4.91 6.17
CA ILE A 613 35.43 4.39 7.49
C ILE A 613 36.25 5.05 8.59
N SER A 614 35.59 5.78 9.50
CA SER A 614 36.24 6.58 10.55
C SER A 614 37.11 5.72 11.50
N GLY A 615 36.64 4.53 11.88
CA GLY A 615 37.32 3.61 12.81
C GLY A 615 38.52 2.84 12.23
N CYS A 616 38.79 2.93 10.91
CA CYS A 616 39.89 2.25 10.30
C CYS A 616 41.23 3.01 10.49
N SER A 617 42.18 2.42 11.20
CA SER A 617 43.50 3.02 11.43
C SER A 617 44.49 2.89 10.27
N ARG A 618 44.21 1.99 9.28
CA ARG A 618 45.06 1.69 8.12
C ARG A 618 44.36 2.02 6.82
N LYS A 619 44.03 3.29 6.64
CA LYS A 619 43.26 3.79 5.51
C LYS A 619 44.01 3.74 4.20
N MET A 620 43.30 3.42 3.10
CA MET A 620 43.79 3.47 1.73
C MET A 620 42.85 4.38 0.92
N ASP A 621 43.39 5.46 0.40
CA ASP A 621 42.63 6.57 -0.24
C ASP A 621 42.56 6.49 -1.77
N ARG A 622 42.99 5.37 -2.34
CA ARG A 622 43.11 5.23 -3.80
C ARG A 622 42.83 3.84 -4.30
N ILE A 623 42.43 3.74 -5.55
CA ILE A 623 42.44 2.50 -6.32
C ILE A 623 43.89 2.18 -6.59
N CYS A 624 44.40 1.11 -5.98
CA CYS A 624 45.81 0.76 -6.03
C CYS A 624 46.12 -0.11 -7.24
N ALA A 625 47.07 0.31 -8.08
CA ALA A 625 47.58 -0.46 -9.21
C ALA A 625 48.76 -1.35 -8.75
N LEU A 626 48.56 -2.65 -8.71
CA LEU A 626 49.60 -3.63 -8.38
C LEU A 626 50.20 -4.20 -9.69
N LYS A 627 51.52 -4.09 -9.90
CA LYS A 627 52.16 -4.74 -11.04
C LYS A 627 52.03 -6.25 -10.89
N TYR A 628 51.26 -6.91 -11.74
CA TYR A 628 50.87 -8.32 -11.59
C TYR A 628 52.07 -9.25 -11.47
N SER A 629 53.12 -9.04 -12.31
CA SER A 629 54.36 -9.83 -12.27
C SER A 629 55.18 -9.68 -10.97
N LYS A 630 54.88 -8.68 -10.13
CA LYS A 630 55.52 -8.47 -8.82
C LYS A 630 54.68 -8.98 -7.63
N ILE A 631 53.50 -9.50 -7.88
CA ILE A 631 52.67 -10.09 -6.83
C ILE A 631 53.27 -11.45 -6.46
N LYS A 632 53.64 -11.58 -5.20
CA LYS A 632 54.14 -12.86 -4.64
C LYS A 632 52.95 -13.62 -4.05
N TRP A 633 52.41 -14.54 -4.83
CA TRP A 633 51.36 -15.46 -4.37
C TRP A 633 52.01 -16.52 -3.45
N LYS A 634 51.58 -16.59 -2.19
CA LYS A 634 52.04 -17.53 -1.17
C LYS A 634 51.08 -18.69 -0.98
#